data_86a0b179d9db4df5db852194228ad340
#
_entry.id   86a0b179d9db4df5db852194228ad340
#
_cell.length_a   1.000
_cell.length_b   1.000
_cell.length_c   1.000
_cell.angle_alpha   90.00
_cell.angle_beta   90.00
_cell.angle_gamma   90.00
#
_symmetry.space_group_name_H-M   'P 1'
#
loop_
_entity.id
_entity.type
_entity.pdbx_description
1 polymer ?
#
loop_
_entity_poly.entity_id
_entity_poly.type
_entity_poly.pdbx_seq_one_letter_code
_entity_poly.pdbx_strand_id
1 'polypeptide(L)'
;CVLKSGVHATLAGVALALCIPLRTRNAESSPLLALEHALHPWVAYAILPIFAFANAGVSLAGMTVDSFIHPVPMGITVGLLLGKTVGVFGLTWVAVKLRLAALPAGAGWGQILGVAILCGIGFTMSLFVGSLAFAPGSSEYAGMDRMGILTGSFFAAVIGYAVTAMASRKTSVA
;
A
#
# COMPACT_ATOMS: atom_id res chain seq x y z
N CYS A 1 -25.70 11.37 -2.02
CA CYS A 1 -26.54 10.15 -2.11
C CYS A 1 -25.74 8.87 -1.78
N VAL A 2 -24.56 8.67 -2.34
CA VAL A 2 -23.75 7.44 -2.16
C VAL A 2 -23.34 7.24 -0.69
N LEU A 3 -22.91 8.27 0.02
CA LEU A 3 -22.54 8.21 1.44
C LEU A 3 -23.66 7.72 2.37
N LYS A 4 -24.92 7.97 2.01
CA LYS A 4 -26.08 7.53 2.83
C LYS A 4 -26.56 6.12 2.49
N SER A 5 -26.09 5.53 1.38
CA SER A 5 -26.48 4.18 0.93
C SER A 5 -25.58 3.06 1.46
N GLY A 6 -24.58 3.38 2.32
CA GLY A 6 -23.61 2.40 2.80
C GLY A 6 -22.56 1.96 1.77
N VAL A 7 -22.61 2.52 0.57
CA VAL A 7 -21.62 2.26 -0.50
C VAL A 7 -20.47 3.24 -0.33
N HIS A 8 -19.25 2.71 -0.26
CA HIS A 8 -18.05 3.54 -0.15
C HIS A 8 -17.90 4.47 -1.36
N ALA A 9 -17.46 5.72 -1.10
CA ALA A 9 -17.20 6.72 -2.14
C ALA A 9 -16.19 6.22 -3.20
N THR A 10 -15.27 5.34 -2.83
CA THR A 10 -14.33 4.67 -3.72
C THR A 10 -15.01 3.80 -4.77
N LEU A 11 -16.08 3.09 -4.40
CA LEU A 11 -16.85 2.28 -5.36
C LEU A 11 -17.57 3.14 -6.40
N ALA A 12 -18.03 4.33 -6.01
CA ALA A 12 -18.61 5.28 -6.95
C ALA A 12 -17.57 5.75 -7.99
N GLY A 13 -16.33 5.99 -7.56
CA GLY A 13 -15.21 6.32 -8.47
C GLY A 13 -14.91 5.19 -9.45
N VAL A 14 -14.88 3.94 -8.97
CA VAL A 14 -14.67 2.75 -9.84
C VAL A 14 -15.82 2.60 -10.84
N ALA A 15 -17.08 2.74 -10.39
CA ALA A 15 -18.24 2.65 -11.27
C ALA A 15 -18.21 3.75 -12.35
N LEU A 16 -17.82 4.98 -11.98
CA LEU A 16 -17.66 6.08 -12.93
C LEU A 16 -16.55 5.76 -13.95
N ALA A 17 -15.40 5.24 -13.50
CA ALA A 17 -14.30 4.88 -14.39
C ALA A 17 -14.68 3.78 -15.39
N LEU A 18 -15.50 2.81 -14.98
CA LEU A 18 -16.03 1.77 -15.88
C LEU A 18 -17.00 2.32 -16.95
N CYS A 19 -17.62 3.47 -16.70
CA CYS A 19 -18.49 4.14 -17.68
C CYS A 19 -17.71 4.93 -18.72
N ILE A 20 -16.40 5.20 -18.51
CA ILE A 20 -15.57 5.96 -19.44
C ILE A 20 -14.89 4.97 -20.42
N PRO A 21 -15.07 5.12 -21.74
CA PRO A 21 -14.51 4.19 -22.71
C PRO A 21 -12.97 4.25 -22.72
N LEU A 22 -12.34 3.06 -22.64
CA LEU A 22 -10.90 2.91 -22.79
C LEU A 22 -10.46 3.14 -24.23
N ARG A 23 -11.30 2.78 -25.20
CA ARG A 23 -11.05 2.97 -26.65
C ARG A 23 -12.26 3.62 -27.30
N THR A 24 -12.04 4.67 -28.02
CA THR A 24 -13.06 5.34 -28.84
C THR A 24 -12.80 5.00 -30.30
N ARG A 25 -13.87 4.77 -31.06
CA ARG A 25 -13.81 4.26 -32.44
C ARG A 25 -13.09 5.19 -33.42
N ASN A 26 -12.93 6.48 -33.08
CA ASN A 26 -12.37 7.53 -33.95
C ASN A 26 -11.29 8.39 -33.33
N ALA A 27 -10.70 8.00 -32.19
CA ALA A 27 -9.68 8.79 -31.50
C ALA A 27 -8.40 8.00 -31.32
N GLU A 28 -7.27 8.59 -31.68
CA GLU A 28 -5.92 8.06 -31.40
C GLU A 28 -5.60 8.03 -29.89
N SER A 29 -6.37 8.74 -29.06
CA SER A 29 -6.17 8.82 -27.63
C SER A 29 -7.34 8.23 -26.85
N SER A 30 -7.04 7.44 -25.81
CA SER A 30 -8.02 6.91 -24.88
C SER A 30 -8.52 8.01 -23.92
N PRO A 31 -9.83 8.32 -23.86
CA PRO A 31 -10.36 9.31 -22.92
C PRO A 31 -10.05 8.96 -21.45
N LEU A 32 -10.09 7.68 -21.09
CA LEU A 32 -9.78 7.23 -19.74
C LEU A 32 -8.31 7.48 -19.38
N LEU A 33 -7.37 7.18 -20.29
CA LEU A 33 -5.94 7.43 -20.06
C LEU A 33 -5.64 8.95 -20.01
N ALA A 34 -6.29 9.74 -20.83
CA ALA A 34 -6.15 11.21 -20.78
C ALA A 34 -6.60 11.77 -19.44
N LEU A 35 -7.73 11.27 -18.90
CA LEU A 35 -8.22 11.65 -17.58
C LEU A 35 -7.29 11.19 -16.46
N GLU A 36 -6.76 9.96 -16.54
CA GLU A 36 -5.77 9.44 -15.61
C GLU A 36 -4.52 10.33 -15.56
N HIS A 37 -3.93 10.64 -16.71
CA HIS A 37 -2.77 11.53 -16.81
C HIS A 37 -3.04 12.94 -16.27
N ALA A 38 -4.23 13.49 -16.49
CA ALA A 38 -4.61 14.80 -15.99
C ALA A 38 -4.79 14.81 -14.46
N LEU A 39 -5.34 13.72 -13.89
CA LEU A 39 -5.59 13.61 -12.46
C LEU A 39 -4.33 13.18 -11.65
N HIS A 40 -3.43 12.44 -12.27
CA HIS A 40 -2.25 11.87 -11.59
C HIS A 40 -1.44 12.90 -10.79
N PRO A 41 -1.05 14.07 -11.34
CA PRO A 41 -0.28 15.05 -10.57
C PRO A 41 -1.06 15.63 -9.38
N TRP A 42 -2.36 15.86 -9.53
CA TRP A 42 -3.22 16.33 -8.44
C TRP A 42 -3.33 15.29 -7.32
N VAL A 43 -3.49 14.02 -7.69
CA VAL A 43 -3.53 12.94 -6.70
C VAL A 43 -2.18 12.79 -5.99
N ALA A 44 -1.07 12.76 -6.75
CA ALA A 44 0.25 12.50 -6.20
C ALA A 44 0.79 13.66 -5.34
N TYR A 45 0.59 14.91 -5.76
CA TYR A 45 1.22 16.07 -5.12
C TYR A 45 0.29 16.90 -4.23
N ALA A 46 -1.03 16.71 -4.32
CA ALA A 46 -1.97 17.44 -3.48
C ALA A 46 -2.78 16.47 -2.58
N ILE A 47 -3.53 15.55 -3.16
CA ILE A 47 -4.49 14.73 -2.41
C ILE A 47 -3.76 13.77 -1.45
N LEU A 48 -2.75 13.04 -1.92
CA LEU A 48 -2.02 12.09 -1.08
C LEU A 48 -1.26 12.77 0.08
N PRO A 49 -0.51 13.88 -0.11
CA PRO A 49 0.10 14.60 1.00
C PRO A 49 -0.89 15.16 2.00
N ILE A 50 -2.01 15.77 1.55
CA ILE A 50 -3.05 16.27 2.44
C ILE A 50 -3.70 15.12 3.22
N PHE A 51 -4.03 14.02 2.54
CA PHE A 51 -4.56 12.83 3.19
C PHE A 51 -3.59 12.26 4.22
N ALA A 52 -2.31 12.18 3.87
CA ALA A 52 -1.27 11.71 4.78
C ALA A 52 -1.17 12.60 6.02
N PHE A 53 -1.11 13.92 5.83
CA PHE A 53 -1.05 14.89 6.93
C PHE A 53 -2.28 14.79 7.84
N ALA A 54 -3.47 14.72 7.27
CA ALA A 54 -4.72 14.66 8.03
C ALA A 54 -4.87 13.35 8.83
N ASN A 55 -4.38 12.22 8.29
CA ASN A 55 -4.61 10.89 8.88
C ASN A 55 -3.41 10.35 9.67
N ALA A 56 -2.18 10.82 9.43
CA ALA A 56 -0.98 10.39 10.15
C ALA A 56 -0.83 11.02 11.53
N GLY A 57 -1.71 11.95 11.91
CA GLY A 57 -1.68 12.60 13.22
C GLY A 57 -1.84 11.59 14.35
N VAL A 58 -0.73 11.32 15.05
CA VAL A 58 -0.68 10.48 16.24
C VAL A 58 -0.39 11.38 17.42
N SER A 59 -1.24 11.35 18.46
CA SER A 59 -0.96 12.05 19.70
C SER A 59 0.19 11.35 20.41
N LEU A 60 1.34 12.02 20.51
CA LEU A 60 2.50 11.50 21.24
C LEU A 60 2.38 11.72 22.76
N ALA A 61 1.36 12.46 23.20
CA ALA A 61 1.11 12.73 24.61
C ALA A 61 0.67 11.44 25.33
N GLY A 62 1.47 10.98 26.28
CA GLY A 62 1.18 9.76 27.05
C GLY A 62 1.64 8.43 26.42
N MET A 63 2.39 8.47 25.32
CA MET A 63 2.96 7.27 24.71
C MET A 63 4.16 6.77 25.49
N THR A 64 4.07 5.53 25.94
CA THR A 64 5.16 4.77 26.57
C THR A 64 5.71 3.76 25.57
N VAL A 65 6.92 3.28 25.75
CA VAL A 65 7.50 2.20 24.92
C VAL A 65 6.60 0.96 24.91
N ASP A 66 5.89 0.71 26.02
CA ASP A 66 4.92 -0.38 26.15
C ASP A 66 3.77 -0.29 25.13
N SER A 67 3.43 0.93 24.68
CA SER A 67 2.40 1.13 23.66
C SER A 67 2.78 0.51 22.30
N PHE A 68 4.07 0.37 21.99
CA PHE A 68 4.54 -0.31 20.77
C PHE A 68 4.48 -1.83 20.86
N ILE A 69 4.61 -2.36 22.08
CA ILE A 69 4.61 -3.82 22.34
C ILE A 69 3.16 -4.34 22.48
N HIS A 70 2.19 -3.44 22.52
CA HIS A 70 0.79 -3.83 22.59
C HIS A 70 0.39 -4.72 21.40
N PRO A 71 -0.48 -5.74 21.60
CA PRO A 71 -0.84 -6.71 20.56
C PRO A 71 -1.35 -6.09 19.26
N VAL A 72 -2.04 -4.94 19.31
CA VAL A 72 -2.61 -4.29 18.12
C VAL A 72 -1.53 -3.67 17.22
N PRO A 73 -0.67 -2.73 17.68
CA PRO A 73 0.41 -2.19 16.85
C PRO A 73 1.38 -3.27 16.37
N MET A 74 1.71 -4.23 17.25
CA MET A 74 2.61 -5.31 16.91
C MET A 74 2.02 -6.23 15.83
N GLY A 75 0.74 -6.60 15.96
CA GLY A 75 0.03 -7.40 14.97
C GLY A 75 -0.03 -6.71 13.61
N ILE A 76 -0.29 -5.41 13.57
CA ILE A 76 -0.30 -4.61 12.34
C ILE A 76 1.09 -4.55 11.71
N THR A 77 2.12 -4.26 12.50
CA THR A 77 3.52 -4.19 12.04
C THR A 77 3.97 -5.53 11.44
N VAL A 78 3.73 -6.63 12.13
CA VAL A 78 4.06 -7.99 11.67
C VAL A 78 3.24 -8.35 10.42
N GLY A 79 1.95 -8.03 10.41
CA GLY A 79 1.07 -8.26 9.27
C GLY A 79 1.53 -7.52 8.01
N LEU A 80 1.95 -6.26 8.14
CA LEU A 80 2.48 -5.46 7.04
C LEU A 80 3.81 -5.99 6.55
N LEU A 81 4.74 -6.29 7.46
CA LEU A 81 6.09 -6.70 7.11
C LEU A 81 6.15 -8.15 6.62
N LEU A 82 5.62 -9.09 7.40
CA LEU A 82 5.70 -10.51 7.08
C LEU A 82 4.51 -11.00 6.26
N GLY A 83 3.29 -10.61 6.61
CA GLY A 83 2.09 -11.07 5.92
C GLY A 83 2.07 -10.69 4.44
N LYS A 84 2.34 -9.43 4.13
CA LYS A 84 2.44 -8.98 2.73
C LYS A 84 3.63 -9.57 2.01
N THR A 85 4.80 -9.64 2.66
CA THR A 85 6.01 -10.23 2.05
C THR A 85 5.77 -11.70 1.69
N VAL A 86 5.25 -12.49 2.62
CA VAL A 86 4.94 -13.92 2.38
C VAL A 86 3.86 -14.06 1.31
N GLY A 87 2.81 -13.23 1.35
CA GLY A 87 1.74 -13.26 0.36
C GLY A 87 2.25 -12.94 -1.05
N VAL A 88 2.93 -11.81 -1.23
CA VAL A 88 3.41 -11.36 -2.54
C VAL A 88 4.51 -12.28 -3.07
N PHE A 89 5.55 -12.54 -2.26
CA PHE A 89 6.66 -13.40 -2.68
C PHE A 89 6.21 -14.85 -2.89
N GLY A 90 5.42 -15.40 -1.95
CA GLY A 90 4.94 -16.77 -2.01
C GLY A 90 4.03 -17.03 -3.23
N LEU A 91 3.07 -16.14 -3.49
CA LEU A 91 2.21 -16.26 -4.67
C LEU A 91 2.98 -16.10 -5.97
N THR A 92 3.95 -15.16 -6.02
CA THR A 92 4.82 -15.00 -7.18
C THR A 92 5.66 -16.26 -7.41
N TRP A 93 6.24 -16.82 -6.34
CA TRP A 93 7.03 -18.05 -6.42
C TRP A 93 6.18 -19.24 -6.93
N VAL A 94 4.97 -19.40 -6.41
CA VAL A 94 4.03 -20.44 -6.83
C VAL A 94 3.65 -20.26 -8.31
N ALA A 95 3.32 -19.04 -8.73
CA ALA A 95 2.95 -18.75 -10.12
C ALA A 95 4.08 -19.07 -11.11
N VAL A 96 5.32 -18.73 -10.76
CA VAL A 96 6.49 -19.06 -11.59
C VAL A 96 6.76 -20.56 -11.60
N LYS A 97 6.64 -21.25 -10.44
CA LYS A 97 6.86 -22.69 -10.34
C LYS A 97 5.82 -23.49 -11.14
N LEU A 98 4.57 -23.03 -11.15
CA LEU A 98 3.50 -23.61 -11.95
C LEU A 98 3.58 -23.21 -13.43
N ARG A 99 4.60 -22.44 -13.85
CA ARG A 99 4.78 -21.94 -15.22
C ARG A 99 3.62 -21.07 -15.72
N LEU A 100 2.84 -20.49 -14.81
CA LEU A 100 1.78 -19.54 -15.13
C LEU A 100 2.34 -18.16 -15.49
N ALA A 101 3.54 -17.83 -14.97
CA ALA A 101 4.25 -16.59 -15.24
C ALA A 101 5.76 -16.86 -15.34
N ALA A 102 6.47 -15.98 -16.05
CA ALA A 102 7.93 -15.96 -16.09
C ALA A 102 8.45 -14.77 -15.28
N LEU A 103 9.65 -14.90 -14.68
CA LEU A 103 10.30 -13.75 -14.08
C LEU A 103 10.58 -12.68 -15.16
N PRO A 104 10.49 -11.38 -14.80
CA PRO A 104 10.93 -10.31 -15.69
C PRO A 104 12.38 -10.50 -16.10
N ALA A 105 12.70 -10.20 -17.36
CA ALA A 105 14.05 -10.33 -17.89
C ALA A 105 15.05 -9.53 -17.04
N GLY A 106 16.10 -10.19 -16.56
CA GLY A 106 17.12 -9.57 -15.71
C GLY A 106 16.76 -9.47 -14.22
N ALA A 107 15.58 -9.91 -13.78
CA ALA A 107 15.18 -9.91 -12.38
C ALA A 107 15.57 -11.23 -11.68
N GLY A 108 16.28 -11.10 -10.55
CA GLY A 108 16.59 -12.22 -9.66
C GLY A 108 15.60 -12.37 -8.52
N TRP A 109 15.53 -13.55 -7.91
CA TRP A 109 14.66 -13.82 -6.76
C TRP A 109 14.91 -12.88 -5.57
N GLY A 110 16.13 -12.41 -5.37
CA GLY A 110 16.46 -11.42 -4.34
C GLY A 110 15.80 -10.07 -4.58
N GLN A 111 15.70 -9.64 -5.83
CA GLN A 111 15.02 -8.40 -6.21
C GLN A 111 13.51 -8.54 -6.00
N ILE A 112 12.92 -9.68 -6.38
CA ILE A 112 11.50 -9.98 -6.13
C ILE A 112 11.20 -9.97 -4.63
N LEU A 113 12.07 -10.56 -3.81
CA LEU A 113 11.94 -10.53 -2.36
C LEU A 113 12.00 -9.10 -1.82
N GLY A 114 12.95 -8.30 -2.28
CA GLY A 114 13.06 -6.90 -1.89
C GLY A 114 11.81 -6.08 -2.25
N VAL A 115 11.28 -6.26 -3.46
CA VAL A 115 10.01 -5.64 -3.88
C VAL A 115 8.84 -6.14 -3.04
N ALA A 116 8.77 -7.43 -2.72
CA ALA A 116 7.72 -7.99 -1.87
C ALA A 116 7.73 -7.36 -0.47
N ILE A 117 8.91 -7.09 0.10
CA ILE A 117 9.06 -6.37 1.37
C ILE A 117 8.61 -4.91 1.22
N LEU A 118 9.00 -4.22 0.14
CA LEU A 118 8.54 -2.85 -0.15
C LEU A 118 7.01 -2.76 -0.29
N CYS A 119 6.35 -3.79 -0.79
CA CYS A 119 4.89 -3.88 -0.79
C CYS A 119 4.29 -3.87 0.63
N GLY A 120 5.10 -4.13 1.65
CA GLY A 120 4.74 -3.96 3.06
C GLY A 120 4.49 -2.51 3.47
N ILE A 121 4.91 -1.52 2.68
CA ILE A 121 4.58 -0.11 2.91
C ILE A 121 3.07 0.06 2.69
N GLY A 122 2.34 0.14 3.79
CA GLY A 122 0.87 0.19 3.76
C GLY A 122 0.28 1.57 3.93
N PHE A 123 1.10 2.56 4.24
CA PHE A 123 0.80 3.90 4.74
C PHE A 123 -0.62 4.41 4.44
N THR A 124 -0.96 4.79 3.21
CA THR A 124 -2.25 5.39 2.87
C THR A 124 -3.43 4.42 2.98
N MET A 125 -3.31 3.23 2.37
CA MET A 125 -4.39 2.24 2.38
C MET A 125 -4.59 1.63 3.76
N SER A 126 -3.51 1.39 4.50
CA SER A 126 -3.60 0.86 5.86
C SER A 126 -4.19 1.87 6.83
N LEU A 127 -3.86 3.17 6.70
CA LEU A 127 -4.48 4.24 7.48
C LEU A 127 -5.98 4.36 7.17
N PHE A 128 -6.35 4.23 5.90
CA PHE A 128 -7.74 4.26 5.50
C PHE A 128 -8.53 3.07 6.08
N VAL A 129 -8.01 1.85 5.94
CA VAL A 129 -8.63 0.64 6.50
C VAL A 129 -8.66 0.72 8.03
N GLY A 130 -7.57 1.18 8.67
CA GLY A 130 -7.50 1.39 10.11
C GLY A 130 -8.57 2.36 10.61
N SER A 131 -8.75 3.49 9.92
CA SER A 131 -9.78 4.48 10.28
C SER A 131 -11.23 3.95 10.19
N LEU A 132 -11.45 2.92 9.36
CA LEU A 132 -12.74 2.24 9.27
C LEU A 132 -12.93 1.15 10.34
N ALA A 133 -11.84 0.42 10.62
CA ALA A 133 -11.86 -0.67 11.60
C ALA A 133 -11.89 -0.17 13.04
N PHE A 134 -11.20 0.94 13.32
CA PHE A 134 -11.07 1.55 14.64
C PHE A 134 -11.72 2.94 14.67
N ALA A 135 -13.03 3.00 14.51
CA ALA A 135 -13.78 4.27 14.50
C ALA A 135 -13.56 5.08 15.78
N PRO A 136 -13.42 6.41 15.69
CA PRO A 136 -13.24 7.27 16.87
C PRO A 136 -14.35 7.09 17.91
N GLY A 137 -13.97 6.79 19.14
CA GLY A 137 -14.91 6.62 20.26
C GLY A 137 -15.44 5.20 20.49
N SER A 138 -15.08 4.22 19.65
CA SER A 138 -15.56 2.84 19.78
C SER A 138 -14.54 1.86 20.36
N SER A 139 -13.26 2.24 20.51
CA SER A 139 -12.25 1.35 21.04
C SER A 139 -11.16 2.06 21.85
N GLU A 140 -10.71 1.39 22.91
CA GLU A 140 -9.54 1.74 23.73
C GLU A 140 -8.25 1.83 22.89
N TYR A 141 -8.29 1.35 21.66
CA TYR A 141 -7.14 1.21 20.74
C TYR A 141 -7.08 2.29 19.65
N ALA A 142 -7.96 3.30 19.72
CA ALA A 142 -7.98 4.39 18.77
C ALA A 142 -6.65 5.15 18.77
N GLY A 143 -5.92 5.11 17.63
CA GLY A 143 -4.60 5.72 17.46
C GLY A 143 -3.42 4.75 17.58
N MET A 144 -3.57 3.57 18.22
CA MET A 144 -2.55 2.54 18.26
C MET A 144 -2.35 1.85 16.91
N ASP A 145 -3.41 1.78 16.11
CA ASP A 145 -3.39 1.30 14.73
C ASP A 145 -2.41 2.10 13.85
N ARG A 146 -2.46 3.44 13.98
CA ARG A 146 -1.59 4.36 13.23
C ARG A 146 -0.12 4.15 13.55
N MET A 147 0.21 3.90 14.83
CA MET A 147 1.58 3.59 15.25
C MET A 147 2.08 2.30 14.60
N GLY A 148 1.30 1.24 14.65
CA GLY A 148 1.64 -0.03 14.00
C GLY A 148 1.83 0.13 12.49
N ILE A 149 0.99 0.94 11.83
CA ILE A 149 1.08 1.21 10.40
C ILE A 149 2.35 2.00 10.05
N LEU A 150 2.66 3.06 10.82
CA LEU A 150 3.85 3.89 10.57
C LEU A 150 5.14 3.12 10.81
N THR A 151 5.24 2.39 11.93
CA THR A 151 6.41 1.57 12.25
C THR A 151 6.59 0.43 11.26
N GLY A 152 5.54 -0.32 10.92
CA GLY A 152 5.57 -1.38 9.93
C GLY A 152 5.99 -0.89 8.55
N SER A 153 5.44 0.25 8.11
CA SER A 153 5.81 0.87 6.83
C SER A 153 7.25 1.35 6.80
N PHE A 154 7.75 1.92 7.90
CA PHE A 154 9.14 2.37 8.01
C PHE A 154 10.11 1.17 7.91
N PHE A 155 9.88 0.12 8.68
CA PHE A 155 10.72 -1.08 8.61
C PHE A 155 10.64 -1.76 7.24
N ALA A 156 9.47 -1.83 6.62
CA ALA A 156 9.31 -2.37 5.27
C ALA A 156 10.11 -1.55 4.24
N ALA A 157 10.11 -0.23 4.34
CA ALA A 157 10.88 0.64 3.47
C ALA A 157 12.39 0.42 3.62
N VAL A 158 12.90 0.45 4.85
CA VAL A 158 14.34 0.31 5.13
C VAL A 158 14.86 -1.08 4.74
N ILE A 159 14.18 -2.13 5.19
CA ILE A 159 14.60 -3.51 4.93
C ILE A 159 14.43 -3.84 3.44
N GLY A 160 13.30 -3.47 2.84
CA GLY A 160 13.03 -3.71 1.42
C GLY A 160 14.02 -2.99 0.51
N TYR A 161 14.36 -1.73 0.83
CA TYR A 161 15.39 -1.00 0.10
C TYR A 161 16.78 -1.68 0.23
N ALA A 162 17.17 -2.05 1.44
CA ALA A 162 18.46 -2.71 1.68
C ALA A 162 18.57 -4.04 0.91
N VAL A 163 17.52 -4.88 0.95
CA VAL A 163 17.49 -6.16 0.24
C VAL A 163 17.55 -5.94 -1.27
N THR A 164 16.76 -4.99 -1.81
CA THR A 164 16.76 -4.68 -3.25
C THR A 164 18.11 -4.16 -3.70
N ALA A 165 18.72 -3.23 -2.94
CA ALA A 165 20.04 -2.67 -3.27
C ALA A 165 21.14 -3.73 -3.26
N MET A 166 21.13 -4.64 -2.28
CA MET A 166 22.10 -5.75 -2.22
C MET A 166 21.89 -6.74 -3.37
N ALA A 167 20.65 -7.05 -3.71
CA ALA A 167 20.33 -7.96 -4.81
C ALA A 167 20.72 -7.38 -6.18
N SER A 168 20.49 -6.08 -6.38
CA SER A 168 20.85 -5.40 -7.65
C SER A 168 22.37 -5.35 -7.88
N ARG A 169 23.16 -5.15 -6.82
CA ARG A 169 24.63 -5.16 -6.93
C ARG A 169 25.17 -6.51 -7.40
N LYS A 170 24.56 -7.62 -6.97
CA LYS A 170 24.97 -8.97 -7.39
C LYS A 170 24.68 -9.25 -8.86
N THR A 171 23.62 -8.65 -9.41
CA THR A 171 23.23 -8.87 -10.83
C THR A 171 24.08 -8.02 -11.79
N SER A 172 24.70 -6.92 -11.33
CA SER A 172 25.56 -6.05 -12.14
C SER A 172 26.99 -6.57 -12.28
N VAL A 173 27.39 -7.59 -11.50
CA VAL A 173 28.76 -8.15 -11.46
C VAL A 173 28.84 -9.53 -12.17
N ALA A 174 27.70 -10.08 -12.56
CA ALA A 174 27.59 -11.33 -13.32
C ALA A 174 27.23 -11.06 -14.78
#